data_05476648af75dc34569687e0507a6516
#
_entry.id   05476648af75dc34569687e0507a6516
#
_cell.length_a   1.000
_cell.length_b   1.000
_cell.length_c   1.000
_cell.angle_alpha   90.00
_cell.angle_beta   90.00
_cell.angle_gamma   90.00
#
_symmetry.space_group_name_H-M   'P 1'
#
loop_
_entity.id
_entity.type
_entity.pdbx_description
1 polymer ?
#
loop_
_entity_poly.entity_id
_entity_poly.type
_entity_poly.pdbx_seq_one_letter_code
_entity_poly.pdbx_strand_id
1 'polypeptide(L)'
;MAAAYRIQRKISSGTSLECSLFEGGEQFGGKIATERSKGFIVERGPDSFISQKPAAIQLCEQLGIADHLVGTNVGTPSTYVYTGGKLVSMPDGLSLMIPTKFLPFALTPLFSWAGKIRMAFDLVIPKKVDESDESLASFIRRRMGEEALRKMAEPMLAGIYASDPETMSIGSTFPMFVETERKYRSLIIGMLARKKAMLLNAKKRPANSYTLFMTLKEGLGEIVEAIIKKSPDIQF
;
A
#
# COMPACT_ATOMS: atom_id res chain seq x y z
N MET A 1 15.75 -4.51 -14.36
CA MET A 1 15.32 -5.92 -14.14
C MET A 1 14.00 -6.24 -14.85
N ALA A 2 12.81 -5.75 -14.45
CA ALA A 2 11.54 -6.12 -15.10
C ALA A 2 11.47 -5.77 -16.60
N ALA A 3 12.08 -4.67 -17.03
CA ALA A 3 12.18 -4.31 -18.45
C ALA A 3 13.06 -5.31 -19.21
N ALA A 4 14.20 -5.70 -18.67
CA ALA A 4 15.09 -6.71 -19.25
C ALA A 4 14.35 -8.05 -19.43
N TYR A 5 13.61 -8.51 -18.41
CA TYR A 5 12.80 -9.71 -18.52
C TYR A 5 11.73 -9.62 -19.63
N ARG A 6 11.10 -8.46 -19.80
CA ARG A 6 10.15 -8.24 -20.91
C ARG A 6 10.83 -8.30 -22.27
N ILE A 7 12.06 -7.78 -22.39
CA ILE A 7 12.87 -7.86 -23.61
C ILE A 7 13.24 -9.33 -23.87
N GLN A 8 13.71 -10.05 -22.86
CA GLN A 8 14.00 -11.49 -22.96
C GLN A 8 12.81 -12.26 -23.52
N ARG A 9 11.59 -12.00 -23.04
CA ARG A 9 10.40 -12.66 -23.56
C ARG A 9 10.14 -12.36 -25.05
N LYS A 10 10.49 -11.14 -25.50
CA LYS A 10 10.39 -10.79 -26.94
C LYS A 10 11.47 -11.51 -27.76
N ILE A 11 12.70 -11.60 -27.25
CA ILE A 11 13.77 -12.36 -27.89
C ILE A 11 13.33 -13.82 -28.04
N SER A 12 12.84 -14.43 -26.96
CA SER A 12 12.35 -15.81 -26.97
C SER A 12 11.15 -16.05 -27.89
N SER A 13 10.40 -14.99 -28.25
CA SER A 13 9.32 -15.06 -29.24
C SER A 13 9.77 -14.79 -30.67
N GLY A 14 11.07 -14.76 -30.95
CA GLY A 14 11.65 -14.61 -32.29
C GLY A 14 11.97 -13.19 -32.71
N THR A 15 11.89 -12.20 -31.80
CA THR A 15 12.33 -10.83 -32.11
C THR A 15 13.85 -10.75 -32.01
N SER A 16 14.52 -10.29 -33.08
CA SER A 16 15.98 -10.08 -33.07
C SER A 16 16.31 -8.80 -32.30
N LEU A 17 16.73 -8.95 -31.04
CA LEU A 17 17.15 -7.87 -30.16
C LEU A 17 18.38 -8.30 -29.37
N GLU A 18 19.32 -7.39 -29.17
CA GLU A 18 20.41 -7.51 -28.21
C GLU A 18 20.10 -6.58 -27.04
N CYS A 19 20.34 -7.06 -25.84
CA CYS A 19 20.09 -6.26 -24.63
C CYS A 19 21.19 -6.48 -23.61
N SER A 20 21.78 -5.38 -23.15
CA SER A 20 22.74 -5.39 -22.03
C SER A 20 22.18 -4.55 -20.90
N LEU A 21 22.24 -5.04 -19.69
CA LEU A 21 21.83 -4.35 -18.47
C LEU A 21 23.05 -4.07 -17.61
N PHE A 22 23.35 -2.80 -17.41
CA PHE A 22 24.47 -2.35 -16.58
C PHE A 22 23.99 -2.00 -15.19
N GLU A 23 24.68 -2.46 -14.17
CA GLU A 23 24.48 -2.11 -12.76
C GLU A 23 25.73 -1.42 -12.22
N GLY A 24 25.57 -0.30 -11.54
CA GLY A 24 26.67 0.46 -10.94
C GLY A 24 27.02 0.00 -9.52
N GLY A 25 26.19 -0.86 -8.92
CA GLY A 25 26.39 -1.41 -7.59
C GLY A 25 26.97 -2.84 -7.63
N GLU A 26 27.15 -3.43 -6.45
CA GLU A 26 27.66 -4.80 -6.32
C GLU A 26 26.61 -5.87 -6.65
N GLN A 27 25.33 -5.52 -6.67
CA GLN A 27 24.22 -6.46 -6.86
C GLN A 27 23.12 -5.85 -7.74
N PHE A 28 22.54 -6.69 -8.60
CA PHE A 28 21.34 -6.31 -9.33
C PHE A 28 20.12 -6.25 -8.40
N GLY A 29 19.16 -5.38 -8.75
CA GLY A 29 17.92 -5.23 -7.99
C GLY A 29 17.72 -3.85 -7.40
N GLY A 30 18.76 -3.05 -7.32
CA GLY A 30 18.73 -1.69 -6.76
C GLY A 30 18.30 -1.71 -5.30
N LYS A 31 17.12 -1.15 -5.00
CA LYS A 31 16.59 -1.11 -3.63
C LYS A 31 16.03 -2.45 -3.13
N ILE A 32 15.78 -3.42 -4.01
CA ILE A 32 15.39 -4.77 -3.61
C ILE A 32 16.66 -5.53 -3.25
N ALA A 33 16.93 -5.66 -1.97
CA ALA A 33 18.09 -6.36 -1.44
C ALA A 33 17.68 -7.16 -0.22
N THR A 34 17.78 -8.48 -0.32
CA THR A 34 17.48 -9.42 0.75
C THR A 34 18.77 -10.05 1.27
N GLU A 35 19.01 -9.95 2.55
CA GLU A 35 20.11 -10.63 3.24
C GLU A 35 19.59 -11.89 3.92
N ARG A 36 20.27 -13.01 3.69
CA ARG A 36 19.95 -14.30 4.33
C ARG A 36 21.12 -14.66 5.24
N SER A 37 20.92 -14.58 6.55
CA SER A 37 21.98 -14.82 7.53
C SER A 37 21.45 -15.59 8.73
N LYS A 38 22.14 -16.67 9.12
CA LYS A 38 21.84 -17.48 10.32
C LYS A 38 20.38 -17.93 10.43
N GLY A 39 19.72 -18.23 9.29
CA GLY A 39 18.31 -18.62 9.24
C GLY A 39 17.30 -17.48 9.28
N PHE A 40 17.77 -16.24 9.28
CA PHE A 40 16.94 -15.04 9.17
C PHE A 40 16.94 -14.50 7.75
N ILE A 41 15.81 -13.93 7.36
CA ILE A 41 15.64 -13.16 6.12
C ILE A 41 15.47 -11.70 6.53
N VAL A 42 16.37 -10.85 6.06
CA VAL A 42 16.40 -9.43 6.37
C VAL A 42 16.28 -8.64 5.08
N GLU A 43 15.18 -7.92 4.91
CA GLU A 43 15.01 -7.01 3.80
C GLU A 43 15.74 -5.68 4.10
N ARG A 44 16.65 -5.30 3.21
CA ARG A 44 17.42 -4.05 3.31
C ARG A 44 16.73 -2.89 2.58
N GLY A 45 15.59 -3.15 1.96
CA GLY A 45 14.77 -2.20 1.24
C GLY A 45 13.29 -2.49 1.43
N PRO A 46 12.49 -2.56 0.35
CA PRO A 46 11.08 -2.94 0.47
C PRO A 46 10.95 -4.39 0.96
N ASP A 47 10.01 -4.62 1.87
CA ASP A 47 9.73 -5.93 2.47
C ASP A 47 8.48 -6.60 1.91
N SER A 48 7.65 -5.85 1.23
CA SER A 48 6.36 -6.34 0.72
C SER A 48 5.84 -5.48 -0.43
N PHE A 49 4.83 -5.99 -1.14
CA PHE A 49 4.11 -5.26 -2.17
C PHE A 49 2.59 -5.41 -2.02
N ILE A 50 1.84 -4.48 -2.59
CA ILE A 50 0.37 -4.45 -2.49
C ILE A 50 -0.27 -5.31 -3.56
N SER A 51 -1.05 -6.32 -3.17
CA SER A 51 -1.76 -7.24 -4.06
C SER A 51 -2.84 -6.57 -4.93
N GLN A 52 -3.33 -5.39 -4.54
CA GLN A 52 -4.29 -4.62 -5.34
C GLN A 52 -3.71 -4.15 -6.69
N LYS A 53 -2.39 -4.07 -6.81
CA LYS A 53 -1.68 -3.83 -8.06
C LYS A 53 -1.19 -5.18 -8.59
N PRO A 54 -1.83 -5.77 -9.61
CA PRO A 54 -1.62 -7.17 -9.99
C PRO A 54 -0.26 -7.44 -10.65
N ALA A 55 0.47 -6.39 -11.05
CA ALA A 55 1.69 -6.53 -11.86
C ALA A 55 2.79 -7.37 -11.17
N ALA A 56 2.96 -7.21 -9.85
CA ALA A 56 3.98 -7.98 -9.11
C ALA A 56 3.60 -9.47 -9.02
N ILE A 57 2.32 -9.76 -8.74
CA ILE A 57 1.81 -11.16 -8.71
C ILE A 57 1.96 -11.80 -10.09
N GLN A 58 1.54 -11.11 -11.16
CA GLN A 58 1.67 -11.59 -12.53
C GLN A 58 3.13 -11.83 -12.91
N LEU A 59 4.05 -11.00 -12.43
CA LEU A 59 5.48 -11.22 -12.63
C LEU A 59 5.94 -12.49 -11.92
N CYS A 60 5.56 -12.72 -10.67
CA CYS A 60 5.87 -13.95 -9.94
C CYS A 60 5.30 -15.21 -10.65
N GLU A 61 4.08 -15.13 -11.17
CA GLU A 61 3.47 -16.20 -11.98
C GLU A 61 4.30 -16.49 -13.23
N GLN A 62 4.68 -15.46 -13.97
CA GLN A 62 5.50 -15.59 -15.19
C GLN A 62 6.91 -16.11 -14.90
N LEU A 63 7.46 -15.76 -13.76
CA LEU A 63 8.75 -16.25 -13.28
C LEU A 63 8.67 -17.69 -12.72
N GLY A 64 7.46 -18.22 -12.44
CA GLY A 64 7.25 -19.53 -11.88
C GLY A 64 7.60 -19.63 -10.39
N ILE A 65 7.44 -18.52 -9.65
CA ILE A 65 7.67 -18.43 -8.20
C ILE A 65 6.41 -18.03 -7.45
N ALA A 66 5.23 -18.19 -8.06
CA ALA A 66 3.95 -17.80 -7.46
C ALA A 66 3.60 -18.63 -6.20
N ASP A 67 4.06 -19.85 -6.10
CA ASP A 67 3.93 -20.74 -4.94
C ASP A 67 4.79 -20.32 -3.73
N HIS A 68 5.75 -19.42 -3.96
CA HIS A 68 6.54 -18.77 -2.90
C HIS A 68 5.88 -17.53 -2.33
N LEU A 69 4.75 -17.07 -2.89
CA LEU A 69 4.04 -15.91 -2.38
C LEU A 69 3.48 -16.17 -0.98
N VAL A 70 3.78 -15.28 -0.05
CA VAL A 70 3.34 -15.33 1.35
C VAL A 70 2.55 -14.07 1.67
N GLY A 71 1.39 -14.26 2.25
CA GLY A 71 0.55 -13.17 2.74
C GLY A 71 0.84 -12.80 4.19
N THR A 72 0.15 -11.77 4.67
CA THR A 72 0.20 -11.39 6.09
C THR A 72 -0.49 -12.43 6.96
N ASN A 73 0.03 -12.65 8.18
CA ASN A 73 -0.56 -13.56 9.15
C ASN A 73 -1.99 -13.12 9.50
N VAL A 74 -2.94 -14.06 9.33
CA VAL A 74 -4.34 -13.85 9.69
C VAL A 74 -4.48 -14.09 11.19
N GLY A 75 -5.06 -13.12 11.91
CA GLY A 75 -5.34 -13.26 13.34
C GLY A 75 -4.34 -12.57 14.28
N THR A 76 -3.25 -12.01 13.77
CA THR A 76 -2.39 -11.14 14.57
C THR A 76 -2.82 -9.69 14.33
N PRO A 77 -3.47 -9.04 15.27
CA PRO A 77 -3.71 -7.62 15.14
C PRO A 77 -2.36 -6.94 15.35
N SER A 78 -2.03 -5.87 14.81
CA SER A 78 -2.70 -4.63 14.92
C SER A 78 -1.64 -3.56 14.79
N THR A 79 -1.96 -2.54 14.13
CA THR A 79 -1.19 -1.30 14.20
C THR A 79 -1.48 -0.64 15.54
N TYR A 80 -0.43 -0.30 16.29
CA TYR A 80 -0.52 0.45 17.53
C TYR A 80 -0.01 1.87 17.33
N VAL A 81 -0.68 2.83 17.96
CA VAL A 81 -0.23 4.21 18.00
C VAL A 81 0.22 4.53 19.41
N TYR A 82 1.46 5.02 19.58
CA TYR A 82 1.93 5.53 20.85
C TYR A 82 1.43 6.96 21.03
N THR A 83 0.54 7.15 21.98
CA THR A 83 -0.06 8.46 22.28
C THR A 83 -0.37 8.59 23.78
N GLY A 84 -0.10 9.76 24.36
CA GLY A 84 -0.35 10.00 25.78
C GLY A 84 0.37 9.03 26.71
N GLY A 85 1.59 8.59 26.36
CA GLY A 85 2.39 7.67 27.17
C GLY A 85 1.95 6.20 27.09
N LYS A 86 1.04 5.84 26.17
CA LYS A 86 0.47 4.48 26.05
C LYS A 86 0.43 4.03 24.60
N LEU A 87 0.54 2.71 24.40
CA LEU A 87 0.24 2.06 23.13
C LEU A 87 -1.28 1.84 23.02
N VAL A 88 -1.90 2.46 22.04
CA VAL A 88 -3.32 2.33 21.75
C VAL A 88 -3.48 1.60 20.43
N SER A 89 -4.25 0.51 20.43
CA SER A 89 -4.57 -0.23 19.21
C SER A 89 -5.41 0.61 18.27
N MET A 90 -5.07 0.59 16.99
CA MET A 90 -5.95 1.14 15.95
C MET A 90 -7.27 0.37 15.94
N PRO A 91 -8.41 1.06 15.86
CA PRO A 91 -9.69 0.39 15.82
C PRO A 91 -9.88 -0.39 14.53
N ASP A 92 -10.49 -1.55 14.65
CA ASP A 92 -10.88 -2.36 13.50
C ASP A 92 -11.75 -1.58 12.51
N GLY A 93 -11.55 -1.83 11.22
CA GLY A 93 -12.37 -1.22 10.17
C GLY A 93 -11.94 0.18 9.79
N LEU A 94 -10.74 0.63 10.17
CA LEU A 94 -10.09 1.73 9.50
C LEU A 94 -9.59 1.26 8.13
N SER A 95 -10.19 1.77 7.08
CA SER A 95 -9.72 1.53 5.72
C SER A 95 -9.04 2.81 5.23
N LEU A 96 -7.72 2.76 5.07
CA LEU A 96 -6.93 3.90 4.63
C LEU A 96 -7.30 5.21 5.38
N MET A 97 -7.26 5.17 6.71
CA MET A 97 -7.57 6.31 7.60
C MET A 97 -9.07 6.69 7.70
N ILE A 98 -9.99 5.96 7.11
CA ILE A 98 -11.42 6.28 7.16
C ILE A 98 -12.19 5.18 7.90
N PRO A 99 -13.01 5.52 8.91
CA PRO A 99 -13.78 4.54 9.65
C PRO A 99 -14.86 3.91 8.77
N THR A 100 -14.81 2.59 8.61
CA THR A 100 -15.82 1.80 7.89
C THR A 100 -16.63 0.88 8.82
N LYS A 101 -16.25 0.81 10.10
CA LYS A 101 -17.00 0.18 11.18
C LYS A 101 -17.24 1.20 12.29
N PHE A 102 -18.48 1.58 12.52
CA PHE A 102 -18.79 2.67 13.45
C PHE A 102 -18.61 2.30 14.92
N LEU A 103 -18.99 1.08 15.35
CA LEU A 103 -18.92 0.70 16.75
C LEU A 103 -17.48 0.62 17.28
N PRO A 104 -16.53 -0.07 16.64
CA PRO A 104 -15.14 -0.04 17.07
C PRO A 104 -14.54 1.36 17.07
N PHE A 105 -14.92 2.20 16.11
CA PHE A 105 -14.49 3.60 16.05
C PHE A 105 -15.08 4.43 17.20
N ALA A 106 -16.34 4.27 17.54
CA ALA A 106 -16.97 4.96 18.67
C ALA A 106 -16.33 4.59 20.02
N LEU A 107 -15.96 3.33 20.19
CA LEU A 107 -15.42 2.81 21.45
C LEU A 107 -13.89 2.99 21.61
N THR A 108 -13.16 3.30 20.54
CA THR A 108 -11.70 3.47 20.65
C THR A 108 -11.32 4.63 21.56
N PRO A 109 -10.33 4.47 22.43
CA PRO A 109 -9.77 5.57 23.23
C PRO A 109 -8.78 6.44 22.44
N LEU A 110 -8.49 6.10 21.16
CA LEU A 110 -7.51 6.82 20.34
C LEU A 110 -7.93 8.29 20.12
N PHE A 111 -9.23 8.52 19.92
CA PHE A 111 -9.78 9.85 19.65
C PHE A 111 -10.67 10.33 20.79
N SER A 112 -10.60 11.64 21.06
CA SER A 112 -11.54 12.31 21.96
C SER A 112 -12.97 12.29 21.37
N TRP A 113 -13.98 12.48 22.19
CA TRP A 113 -15.35 12.62 21.69
C TRP A 113 -15.51 13.81 20.75
N ALA A 114 -14.84 14.93 21.04
CA ALA A 114 -14.79 16.11 20.15
C ALA A 114 -14.15 15.75 18.80
N GLY A 115 -13.05 15.01 18.80
CA GLY A 115 -12.40 14.52 17.59
C GLY A 115 -13.31 13.61 16.77
N LYS A 116 -14.02 12.66 17.41
CA LYS A 116 -14.97 11.75 16.73
C LYS A 116 -16.11 12.53 16.07
N ILE A 117 -16.69 13.51 16.79
CA ILE A 117 -17.71 14.40 16.25
C ILE A 117 -17.15 15.22 15.08
N ARG A 118 -15.95 15.78 15.22
CA ARG A 118 -15.27 16.54 14.15
C ARG A 118 -15.06 15.67 12.90
N MET A 119 -14.64 14.41 13.05
CA MET A 119 -14.51 13.47 11.95
C MET A 119 -15.85 13.16 11.29
N ALA A 120 -16.95 13.05 12.06
CA ALA A 120 -18.29 12.83 11.54
C ALA A 120 -18.81 14.01 10.69
N PHE A 121 -18.31 15.23 10.91
CA PHE A 121 -18.64 16.38 10.06
C PHE A 121 -18.21 16.21 8.59
N ASP A 122 -17.34 15.22 8.27
CA ASP A 122 -17.09 14.87 6.87
C ASP A 122 -18.36 14.60 6.07
N LEU A 123 -19.42 14.14 6.72
CA LEU A 123 -20.73 13.88 6.09
C LEU A 123 -21.40 15.15 5.55
N VAL A 124 -21.13 16.31 6.13
CA VAL A 124 -21.80 17.58 5.81
C VAL A 124 -20.87 18.62 5.18
N ILE A 125 -19.56 18.51 5.37
CA ILE A 125 -18.58 19.42 4.77
C ILE A 125 -18.68 19.36 3.24
N PRO A 126 -18.81 20.52 2.55
CA PRO A 126 -18.84 20.55 1.09
C PRO A 126 -17.53 20.04 0.49
N LYS A 127 -17.60 19.53 -0.74
CA LYS A 127 -16.39 19.21 -1.49
C LYS A 127 -15.64 20.49 -1.86
N LYS A 128 -14.33 20.36 -2.04
CA LYS A 128 -13.50 21.46 -2.56
C LYS A 128 -13.96 21.81 -3.98
N VAL A 129 -14.18 23.08 -4.24
CA VAL A 129 -14.62 23.60 -5.55
C VAL A 129 -13.42 23.87 -6.45
N ASP A 130 -12.37 24.39 -5.85
CA ASP A 130 -11.11 24.69 -6.50
C ASP A 130 -10.36 23.38 -6.86
N GLU A 131 -9.82 23.33 -8.07
CA GLU A 131 -9.05 22.16 -8.56
C GLU A 131 -7.56 22.21 -8.22
N SER A 132 -7.11 23.27 -7.53
CA SER A 132 -5.71 23.35 -7.07
C SER A 132 -5.37 22.17 -6.17
N ASP A 133 -4.13 21.70 -6.28
CA ASP A 133 -3.62 20.68 -5.35
C ASP A 133 -3.56 21.23 -3.92
N GLU A 134 -3.63 20.35 -2.96
CA GLU A 134 -3.47 20.69 -1.55
C GLU A 134 -2.56 19.67 -0.86
N SER A 135 -1.96 20.06 0.26
CA SER A 135 -1.18 19.12 1.05
C SER A 135 -2.09 18.06 1.69
N LEU A 136 -1.51 16.88 1.92
CA LEU A 136 -2.21 15.80 2.61
C LEU A 136 -2.68 16.25 3.99
N ALA A 137 -1.87 17.00 4.73
CA ALA A 137 -2.24 17.55 6.03
C ALA A 137 -3.43 18.51 5.91
N SER A 138 -3.41 19.44 4.94
CA SER A 138 -4.53 20.35 4.68
C SER A 138 -5.81 19.58 4.36
N PHE A 139 -5.73 18.58 3.48
CA PHE A 139 -6.86 17.74 3.11
C PHE A 139 -7.47 17.03 4.33
N ILE A 140 -6.63 16.33 5.12
CA ILE A 140 -7.09 15.57 6.29
C ILE A 140 -7.65 16.53 7.35
N ARG A 141 -6.98 17.66 7.61
CA ARG A 141 -7.43 18.68 8.57
C ARG A 141 -8.79 19.24 8.18
N ARG A 142 -8.98 19.54 6.90
CA ARG A 142 -10.24 20.04 6.35
C ARG A 142 -11.37 19.01 6.43
N ARG A 143 -11.11 17.76 6.10
CA ARG A 143 -12.13 16.70 6.05
C ARG A 143 -12.38 16.05 7.41
N MET A 144 -11.33 15.67 8.12
CA MET A 144 -11.39 14.83 9.31
C MET A 144 -11.00 15.56 10.60
N GLY A 145 -10.33 16.71 10.49
CA GLY A 145 -9.87 17.51 11.64
C GLY A 145 -8.44 17.18 12.10
N GLU A 146 -7.93 18.05 12.97
CA GLU A 146 -6.55 18.02 13.45
C GLU A 146 -6.20 16.74 14.21
N GLU A 147 -7.12 16.25 15.03
CA GLU A 147 -6.86 15.04 15.83
C GLU A 147 -6.70 13.80 14.95
N ALA A 148 -7.44 13.72 13.83
CA ALA A 148 -7.29 12.67 12.83
C ALA A 148 -5.94 12.76 12.12
N LEU A 149 -5.47 13.96 11.81
CA LEU A 149 -4.13 14.16 11.24
C LEU A 149 -3.07 13.63 12.20
N ARG A 150 -3.00 14.14 13.42
CA ARG A 150 -1.92 13.85 14.39
C ARG A 150 -1.92 12.42 14.91
N LYS A 151 -3.08 11.83 15.18
CA LYS A 151 -3.19 10.50 15.82
C LYS A 151 -3.36 9.36 14.84
N MET A 152 -3.62 9.63 13.60
CA MET A 152 -3.89 8.60 12.60
C MET A 152 -3.07 8.80 11.32
N ALA A 153 -3.21 9.93 10.64
CA ALA A 153 -2.56 10.14 9.35
C ALA A 153 -1.03 10.24 9.49
N GLU A 154 -0.52 11.09 10.37
CA GLU A 154 0.92 11.27 10.57
C GLU A 154 1.64 9.96 10.97
N PRO A 155 1.19 9.20 11.98
CA PRO A 155 1.88 7.96 12.34
C PRO A 155 1.87 6.91 11.22
N MET A 156 0.76 6.81 10.49
CA MET A 156 0.66 5.86 9.36
C MET A 156 1.56 6.27 8.20
N LEU A 157 1.63 7.57 7.92
CA LEU A 157 2.39 8.10 6.79
C LEU A 157 3.89 8.13 7.08
N ALA A 158 4.27 8.47 8.31
CA ALA A 158 5.68 8.42 8.73
C ALA A 158 6.29 7.03 8.52
N GLY A 159 5.52 5.97 8.80
CA GLY A 159 5.95 4.60 8.59
C GLY A 159 6.04 4.17 7.12
N ILE A 160 5.30 4.80 6.21
CA ILE A 160 5.24 4.41 4.80
C ILE A 160 6.09 5.31 3.91
N TYR A 161 6.01 6.62 4.12
CA TYR A 161 6.60 7.62 3.21
C TYR A 161 7.81 8.34 3.80
N ALA A 162 8.01 8.28 5.13
CA ALA A 162 9.06 9.02 5.85
C ALA A 162 9.13 10.50 5.42
N SER A 163 7.98 11.11 5.18
CA SER A 163 7.85 12.46 4.62
C SER A 163 6.85 13.28 5.42
N ASP A 164 7.00 14.60 5.37
CA ASP A 164 6.13 15.56 6.06
C ASP A 164 4.79 15.69 5.32
N PRO A 165 3.64 15.37 5.96
CA PRO A 165 2.32 15.52 5.37
C PRO A 165 1.97 16.94 4.93
N GLU A 166 2.61 17.97 5.50
CA GLU A 166 2.38 19.37 5.13
C GLU A 166 2.90 19.70 3.73
N THR A 167 3.90 18.95 3.26
CA THR A 167 4.52 19.14 1.94
C THR A 167 4.09 18.11 0.90
N MET A 168 3.42 17.04 1.33
CA MET A 168 2.97 15.97 0.43
C MET A 168 1.71 16.36 -0.33
N SER A 169 1.75 16.30 -1.66
CA SER A 169 0.55 16.44 -2.50
C SER A 169 -0.44 15.32 -2.27
N ILE A 170 -1.70 15.64 -1.94
CA ILE A 170 -2.76 14.63 -1.81
C ILE A 170 -3.10 14.01 -3.17
N GLY A 171 -3.09 14.80 -4.24
CA GLY A 171 -3.38 14.34 -5.60
C GLY A 171 -2.37 13.32 -6.10
N SER A 172 -1.09 13.48 -5.73
CA SER A 172 -0.02 12.56 -6.12
C SER A 172 0.05 11.32 -5.24
N THR A 173 -0.17 11.44 -3.93
CA THR A 173 -0.02 10.33 -2.99
C THR A 173 -1.27 9.49 -2.83
N PHE A 174 -2.43 10.13 -2.71
CA PHE A 174 -3.72 9.46 -2.53
C PHE A 174 -4.80 10.02 -3.46
N PRO A 175 -4.63 9.94 -4.79
CA PRO A 175 -5.61 10.46 -5.76
C PRO A 175 -7.01 9.90 -5.51
N MET A 176 -7.09 8.69 -4.97
CA MET A 176 -8.35 8.05 -4.61
C MET A 176 -9.18 8.86 -3.61
N PHE A 177 -8.57 9.59 -2.68
CA PHE A 177 -9.31 10.43 -1.72
C PHE A 177 -9.90 11.65 -2.41
N VAL A 178 -9.14 12.28 -3.31
CA VAL A 178 -9.62 13.40 -4.12
C VAL A 178 -10.78 12.97 -5.02
N GLU A 179 -10.65 11.84 -5.71
CA GLU A 179 -11.72 11.26 -6.51
C GLU A 179 -12.96 10.92 -5.67
N THR A 180 -12.75 10.37 -4.47
CA THR A 180 -13.83 10.02 -3.54
C THR A 180 -14.58 11.27 -3.08
N GLU A 181 -13.88 12.33 -2.71
CA GLU A 181 -14.48 13.61 -2.36
C GLU A 181 -15.28 14.20 -3.53
N ARG A 182 -14.69 14.23 -4.73
CA ARG A 182 -15.35 14.75 -5.93
C ARG A 182 -16.65 14.01 -6.23
N LYS A 183 -16.64 12.67 -6.12
CA LYS A 183 -17.76 11.80 -6.47
C LYS A 183 -18.85 11.73 -5.40
N TYR A 184 -18.46 11.61 -4.14
CA TYR A 184 -19.39 11.33 -3.04
C TYR A 184 -19.55 12.50 -2.08
N ARG A 185 -18.80 13.58 -2.25
CA ARG A 185 -18.72 14.75 -1.35
C ARG A 185 -18.14 14.40 0.04
N SER A 186 -18.18 13.17 0.46
CA SER A 186 -17.76 12.66 1.77
C SER A 186 -16.85 11.45 1.60
N LEU A 187 -15.75 11.41 2.34
CA LEU A 187 -14.86 10.27 2.38
C LEU A 187 -15.53 9.07 3.05
N ILE A 188 -16.29 9.30 4.10
CA ILE A 188 -17.02 8.25 4.82
C ILE A 188 -18.03 7.57 3.90
N ILE A 189 -18.87 8.35 3.20
CA ILE A 189 -19.86 7.82 2.25
C ILE A 189 -19.16 7.06 1.12
N GLY A 190 -18.11 7.64 0.55
CA GLY A 190 -17.38 7.01 -0.55
C GLY A 190 -16.72 5.70 -0.16
N MET A 191 -16.11 5.62 1.03
CA MET A 191 -15.48 4.38 1.49
C MET A 191 -16.51 3.30 1.84
N LEU A 192 -17.66 3.66 2.38
CA LEU A 192 -18.77 2.72 2.59
C LEU A 192 -19.31 2.18 1.27
N ALA A 193 -19.46 3.03 0.25
CA ALA A 193 -19.87 2.63 -1.09
C ALA A 193 -18.85 1.67 -1.73
N ARG A 194 -17.55 1.97 -1.62
CA ARG A 194 -16.46 1.08 -2.10
C ARG A 194 -16.47 -0.26 -1.38
N LYS A 195 -16.61 -0.25 -0.05
CA LYS A 195 -16.71 -1.48 0.75
C LYS A 195 -17.88 -2.35 0.30
N LYS A 196 -19.05 -1.75 0.08
CA LYS A 196 -20.23 -2.46 -0.44
C LYS A 196 -19.95 -3.07 -1.82
N ALA A 197 -19.34 -2.32 -2.72
CA ALA A 197 -18.96 -2.81 -4.05
C ALA A 197 -17.93 -3.95 -3.97
N MET A 198 -16.93 -3.86 -3.08
CA MET A 198 -15.95 -4.93 -2.86
C MET A 198 -16.61 -6.21 -2.34
N LEU A 199 -17.55 -6.12 -1.40
CA LEU A 199 -18.29 -7.28 -0.86
C LEU A 199 -19.15 -7.95 -1.94
N LEU A 200 -19.78 -7.19 -2.81
CA LEU A 200 -20.55 -7.73 -3.94
C LEU A 200 -19.64 -8.45 -4.96
N ASN A 201 -18.44 -7.91 -5.20
CA ASN A 201 -17.48 -8.52 -6.11
C ASN A 201 -16.68 -9.67 -5.48
N ALA A 202 -16.54 -9.70 -4.15
CA ALA A 202 -15.85 -10.79 -3.44
C ALA A 202 -16.56 -12.14 -3.62
N LYS A 203 -17.88 -12.15 -3.79
CA LYS A 203 -18.64 -13.36 -4.13
C LYS A 203 -18.29 -13.97 -5.49
N LYS A 204 -17.56 -13.22 -6.35
CA LYS A 204 -17.12 -13.65 -7.68
C LYS A 204 -15.61 -13.99 -7.74
N ARG A 205 -14.86 -13.83 -6.63
CA ARG A 205 -13.44 -14.15 -6.60
C ARG A 205 -13.22 -15.61 -6.24
N PRO A 206 -12.27 -16.32 -6.90
CA PRO A 206 -11.86 -17.66 -6.50
C PRO A 206 -11.25 -17.62 -5.08
N ALA A 207 -11.24 -18.80 -4.42
CA ALA A 207 -10.85 -18.99 -3.04
C ALA A 207 -9.39 -18.62 -2.67
N ASN A 208 -8.53 -18.37 -3.65
CA ASN A 208 -7.16 -17.85 -3.45
C ASN A 208 -7.17 -16.32 -3.36
N SER A 209 -7.72 -15.78 -2.29
CA SER A 209 -7.62 -14.33 -2.04
C SER A 209 -6.27 -14.00 -1.40
N TYR A 210 -5.37 -13.41 -2.16
CA TYR A 210 -4.16 -12.78 -1.62
C TYR A 210 -4.50 -11.75 -0.54
N THR A 211 -3.70 -11.70 0.52
CA THR A 211 -3.81 -10.62 1.52
C THR A 211 -3.41 -9.27 0.90
N LEU A 212 -3.68 -8.17 1.60
CA LEU A 212 -3.38 -6.82 1.09
C LEU A 212 -1.89 -6.66 0.78
N PHE A 213 -1.04 -7.11 1.69
CA PHE A 213 0.41 -7.13 1.53
C PHE A 213 0.87 -8.56 1.27
N MET A 214 1.80 -8.70 0.33
CA MET A 214 2.41 -9.96 -0.07
C MET A 214 3.92 -9.82 -0.08
N THR A 215 4.61 -10.91 0.24
CA THR A 215 6.05 -11.04 0.10
C THR A 215 6.39 -12.42 -0.47
N LEU A 216 7.66 -12.78 -0.50
CA LEU A 216 8.13 -14.10 -0.92
C LEU A 216 8.82 -14.82 0.24
N LYS A 217 8.78 -16.14 0.25
CA LYS A 217 9.32 -16.99 1.31
C LYS A 217 10.80 -16.73 1.59
N GLU A 218 11.56 -16.49 0.54
CA GLU A 218 13.01 -16.24 0.60
C GLU A 218 13.35 -14.75 0.50
N GLY A 219 12.33 -13.87 0.63
CA GLY A 219 12.45 -12.44 0.52
C GLY A 219 12.29 -11.91 -0.91
N LEU A 220 12.13 -10.60 -1.06
CA LEU A 220 11.86 -9.98 -2.37
C LEU A 220 13.03 -10.09 -3.36
N GLY A 221 14.25 -10.31 -2.88
CA GLY A 221 15.43 -10.61 -3.71
C GLY A 221 15.23 -11.79 -4.64
N GLU A 222 14.35 -12.73 -4.27
CA GLU A 222 13.99 -13.89 -5.09
C GLU A 222 13.43 -13.49 -6.47
N ILE A 223 12.73 -12.35 -6.56
CA ILE A 223 12.27 -11.82 -7.86
C ILE A 223 13.45 -11.47 -8.75
N VAL A 224 14.47 -10.84 -8.18
CA VAL A 224 15.68 -10.42 -8.90
C VAL A 224 16.43 -11.67 -9.41
N GLU A 225 16.65 -12.64 -8.54
CA GLU A 225 17.30 -13.92 -8.85
C GLU A 225 16.55 -14.68 -9.95
N ALA A 226 15.22 -14.74 -9.85
CA ALA A 226 14.39 -15.40 -10.84
C ALA A 226 14.39 -14.70 -12.22
N ILE A 227 14.46 -13.37 -12.23
CA ILE A 227 14.59 -12.59 -13.49
C ILE A 227 15.93 -12.92 -14.17
N ILE A 228 17.04 -12.89 -13.42
CA ILE A 228 18.37 -13.20 -13.95
C ILE A 228 18.36 -14.63 -14.54
N LYS A 229 17.88 -15.60 -13.75
CA LYS A 229 17.81 -17.00 -14.18
C LYS A 229 16.98 -17.21 -15.45
N LYS A 230 15.90 -16.43 -15.63
CA LYS A 230 15.00 -16.53 -16.80
C LYS A 230 15.33 -15.57 -17.93
N SER A 231 16.48 -14.92 -17.89
CA SER A 231 16.91 -13.99 -18.92
C SER A 231 18.31 -14.35 -19.45
N PRO A 232 18.49 -15.57 -20.01
CA PRO A 232 19.83 -16.05 -20.44
C PRO A 232 20.41 -15.25 -21.61
N ASP A 233 19.58 -14.62 -22.43
CA ASP A 233 20.02 -13.85 -23.59
C ASP A 233 20.29 -12.37 -23.26
N ILE A 234 20.15 -11.98 -21.98
CA ILE A 234 20.47 -10.66 -21.49
C ILE A 234 21.88 -10.70 -20.86
N GLN A 235 22.75 -9.78 -21.27
CA GLN A 235 24.02 -9.56 -20.61
C GLN A 235 23.80 -8.75 -19.32
N PHE A 236 24.15 -9.36 -18.21
CA PHE A 236 24.11 -8.73 -16.88
C PHE A 236 25.50 -8.32 -16.43
#